data_f1d7741b755c25110dbd5d9d53846cc2
#
_entry.id   f1d7741b755c25110dbd5d9d53846cc2
#
_cell.length_a   1.000
_cell.length_b   1.000
_cell.length_c   1.000
_cell.angle_alpha   90.00
_cell.angle_beta   90.00
_cell.angle_gamma   90.00
#
_symmetry.space_group_name_H-M   'P 1'
#
loop_
_entity.id
_entity.type
_entity.pdbx_description
1 polymer ?
#
loop_
_entity_poly.entity_id
_entity_poly.type
_entity_poly.pdbx_seq_one_letter_code
_entity_poly.pdbx_strand_id
1 'polypeptide(L)'
;TFLQPIKKLASQTAIYGLSSILGRFLNYLLVPLYTYSFTTAQYGVVSEFYVYTGFLGTLLVFGFETGFFRFSQEADATEKVYSTALNFVLIANLVFILLIAVFVSPLSTALRYSNHHEYFYWFALILVFDSVASIPFARLRSENKAMRFAVIKSIEIGITSLLNVFFIVVCKQAFEKDAHSLFGSLYNPSIGVGYIFRVNLSAITIKLLLLSPQLNGIWGGIDPVFL
;
A
#
# COMPACT_ATOMS: atom_id res chain seq x y z
N THR A 1 0.74 -3.44 41.47
CA THR A 1 0.82 -4.19 40.22
C THR A 1 1.30 -3.33 39.04
N PHE A 2 2.45 -2.70 39.23
CA PHE A 2 3.10 -1.81 38.27
C PHE A 2 3.59 -2.53 36.98
N LEU A 3 3.72 -3.84 37.00
CA LEU A 3 4.26 -4.66 35.91
C LEU A 3 3.25 -4.99 34.79
N GLN A 4 1.95 -4.91 35.04
CA GLN A 4 0.94 -5.25 34.01
C GLN A 4 0.87 -4.25 32.84
N PRO A 5 0.89 -2.91 33.07
CA PRO A 5 0.91 -1.93 31.96
C PRO A 5 2.19 -2.05 31.12
N ILE A 6 3.33 -2.30 31.76
CA ILE A 6 4.62 -2.47 31.07
C ILE A 6 4.61 -3.72 30.19
N LYS A 7 4.11 -4.86 30.68
CA LYS A 7 3.96 -6.09 29.89
C LYS A 7 3.02 -5.90 28.70
N LYS A 8 1.90 -5.19 28.89
CA LYS A 8 0.95 -4.88 27.83
C LYS A 8 1.60 -4.00 26.76
N LEU A 9 2.30 -2.95 27.17
CA LEU A 9 3.01 -2.05 26.25
C LEU A 9 4.11 -2.79 25.47
N ALA A 10 4.93 -3.59 26.16
CA ALA A 10 5.98 -4.39 25.52
C ALA A 10 5.39 -5.41 24.51
N SER A 11 4.30 -6.08 24.87
CA SER A 11 3.61 -7.00 23.95
C SER A 11 3.07 -6.30 22.72
N GLN A 12 2.43 -5.14 22.88
CA GLN A 12 1.91 -4.37 21.73
C GLN A 12 3.05 -3.87 20.83
N THR A 13 4.11 -3.31 21.42
CA THR A 13 5.29 -2.87 20.66
C THR A 13 5.93 -4.02 19.90
N ALA A 14 6.02 -5.20 20.51
CA ALA A 14 6.54 -6.39 19.85
C ALA A 14 5.65 -6.82 18.65
N ILE A 15 4.34 -6.79 18.81
CA ILE A 15 3.39 -7.14 17.72
C ILE A 15 3.53 -6.16 16.55
N TYR A 16 3.55 -4.84 16.80
CA TYR A 16 3.74 -3.84 15.76
C TYR A 16 5.11 -3.94 15.09
N GLY A 17 6.17 -4.09 15.89
CA GLY A 17 7.54 -4.23 15.40
C GLY A 17 7.72 -5.48 14.55
N LEU A 18 7.27 -6.64 15.05
CA LEU A 18 7.41 -7.91 14.36
C LEU A 18 6.66 -7.94 13.04
N SER A 19 5.40 -7.45 13.00
CA SER A 19 4.63 -7.38 11.75
C SER A 19 5.29 -6.47 10.71
N SER A 20 5.91 -5.37 11.14
CA SER A 20 6.63 -4.45 10.24
C SER A 20 7.95 -5.05 9.73
N ILE A 21 8.69 -5.74 10.59
CA ILE A 21 9.95 -6.42 10.23
C ILE A 21 9.66 -7.58 9.28
N LEU A 22 8.64 -8.39 9.56
CA LEU A 22 8.23 -9.50 8.71
C LEU A 22 7.89 -9.02 7.29
N GLY A 23 7.19 -7.89 7.17
CA GLY A 23 6.88 -7.29 5.88
C GLY A 23 8.13 -6.91 5.09
N ARG A 24 9.08 -6.23 5.72
CA ARG A 24 10.35 -5.86 5.08
C ARG A 24 11.15 -7.08 4.68
N PHE A 25 11.20 -8.11 5.52
CA PHE A 25 11.92 -9.34 5.26
C PHE A 25 11.33 -10.10 4.06
N LEU A 26 10.00 -10.26 4.01
CA LEU A 26 9.34 -10.93 2.89
C LEU A 26 9.48 -10.14 1.57
N ASN A 27 9.39 -8.82 1.61
CA ASN A 27 9.67 -7.98 0.44
C ASN A 27 11.14 -8.13 -0.02
N TYR A 28 12.09 -8.25 0.91
CA TYR A 28 13.49 -8.50 0.57
C TYR A 28 13.67 -9.87 -0.09
N LEU A 29 12.93 -10.89 0.35
CA LEU A 29 12.96 -12.21 -0.28
C LEU A 29 12.40 -12.24 -1.70
N LEU A 30 11.55 -11.26 -2.08
CA LEU A 30 11.06 -11.12 -3.46
C LEU A 30 12.13 -10.53 -4.41
N VAL A 31 13.16 -9.86 -3.90
CA VAL A 31 14.23 -9.27 -4.74
C VAL A 31 14.95 -10.33 -5.58
N PRO A 32 15.44 -11.46 -5.03
CA PRO A 32 15.98 -12.54 -5.84
C PRO A 32 15.01 -13.07 -6.89
N LEU A 33 13.74 -13.25 -6.53
CA LEU A 33 12.70 -13.68 -7.47
C LEU A 33 12.62 -12.75 -8.69
N TYR A 34 12.61 -11.45 -8.45
CA TYR A 34 12.51 -10.44 -9.52
C TYR A 34 13.78 -10.39 -10.38
N THR A 35 14.95 -10.44 -9.76
CA THR A 35 16.24 -10.40 -10.48
C THR A 35 16.50 -11.65 -11.32
N TYR A 36 15.96 -12.81 -10.94
CA TYR A 36 16.01 -14.02 -11.76
C TYR A 36 14.93 -14.03 -12.87
N SER A 37 13.80 -13.42 -12.63
CA SER A 37 12.64 -13.51 -13.53
C SER A 37 12.59 -12.42 -14.59
N PHE A 38 13.24 -11.28 -14.35
CA PHE A 38 13.24 -10.10 -15.22
C PHE A 38 14.65 -9.68 -15.59
N THR A 39 14.80 -9.03 -16.75
CA THR A 39 16.06 -8.41 -17.14
C THR A 39 16.39 -7.23 -16.23
N THR A 40 17.67 -6.84 -16.16
CA THR A 40 18.14 -5.69 -15.38
C THR A 40 17.37 -4.40 -15.74
N ALA A 41 17.12 -4.19 -17.03
CA ALA A 41 16.34 -3.04 -17.49
C ALA A 41 14.90 -3.07 -16.98
N GLN A 42 14.23 -4.22 -17.05
CA GLN A 42 12.86 -4.40 -16.56
C GLN A 42 12.77 -4.23 -15.04
N TYR A 43 13.72 -4.80 -14.29
CA TYR A 43 13.75 -4.62 -12.83
C TYR A 43 14.09 -3.17 -12.44
N GLY A 44 14.88 -2.47 -13.27
CA GLY A 44 15.16 -1.04 -13.12
C GLY A 44 13.87 -0.19 -13.11
N VAL A 45 12.91 -0.50 -13.98
CA VAL A 45 11.57 0.15 -13.98
C VAL A 45 10.91 0.03 -12.62
N VAL A 46 10.85 -1.18 -12.07
CA VAL A 46 10.23 -1.43 -10.77
C VAL A 46 10.92 -0.65 -9.66
N SER A 47 12.26 -0.66 -9.66
CA SER A 47 13.06 0.05 -8.67
C SER A 47 12.84 1.55 -8.72
N GLU A 48 12.73 2.15 -9.91
CA GLU A 48 12.45 3.57 -10.12
C GLU A 48 11.07 3.95 -9.53
N PHE A 49 10.01 3.19 -9.85
CA PHE A 49 8.69 3.45 -9.28
C PHE A 49 8.65 3.27 -7.76
N TYR A 50 9.42 2.34 -7.17
CA TYR A 50 9.52 2.21 -5.71
C TYR A 50 10.20 3.43 -5.06
N VAL A 51 11.19 4.04 -5.70
CA VAL A 51 11.77 5.30 -5.22
C VAL A 51 10.70 6.40 -5.19
N TYR A 52 9.90 6.53 -6.25
CA TYR A 52 8.78 7.49 -6.29
C TYR A 52 7.73 7.17 -5.21
N THR A 53 7.48 5.89 -4.91
CA THR A 53 6.57 5.49 -3.82
C THR A 53 7.02 6.06 -2.47
N GLY A 54 8.30 5.99 -2.16
CA GLY A 54 8.84 6.51 -0.89
C GLY A 54 8.62 8.01 -0.73
N PHE A 55 8.86 8.76 -1.79
CA PHE A 55 8.72 10.22 -1.79
C PHE A 55 7.23 10.65 -1.82
N LEU A 56 6.50 10.21 -2.84
CA LEU A 56 5.09 10.61 -3.04
C LEU A 56 4.17 10.06 -1.95
N GLY A 57 4.42 8.84 -1.45
CA GLY A 57 3.64 8.27 -0.36
C GLY A 57 3.70 9.13 0.90
N THR A 58 4.88 9.62 1.27
CA THR A 58 5.03 10.55 2.40
C THR A 58 4.30 11.87 2.15
N LEU A 59 4.41 12.39 0.92
CA LEU A 59 3.78 13.65 0.54
C LEU A 59 2.26 13.54 0.54
N LEU A 60 1.68 12.45 0.03
CA LEU A 60 0.23 12.25 -0.07
C LEU A 60 -0.48 12.05 1.28
N VAL A 61 0.24 11.62 2.30
CA VAL A 61 -0.27 11.53 3.68
C VAL A 61 -0.21 12.88 4.41
N PHE A 62 0.61 13.84 3.94
CA PHE A 62 0.76 15.21 4.49
C PHE A 62 1.07 15.25 6.00
N GLY A 63 1.62 14.17 6.56
CA GLY A 63 1.88 14.08 8.00
C GLY A 63 0.63 13.95 8.88
N PHE A 64 -0.57 13.80 8.29
CA PHE A 64 -1.82 13.65 9.05
C PHE A 64 -1.84 12.44 9.98
N GLU A 65 -1.06 11.41 9.71
CA GLU A 65 -0.86 10.29 10.62
C GLU A 65 -0.30 10.78 11.98
N THR A 66 0.73 11.62 11.94
CA THR A 66 1.35 12.18 13.16
C THR A 66 0.44 13.21 13.82
N GLY A 67 -0.23 14.05 13.03
CA GLY A 67 -1.22 15.00 13.49
C GLY A 67 -2.37 14.32 14.22
N PHE A 68 -2.90 13.24 13.65
CA PHE A 68 -3.95 12.43 14.28
C PHE A 68 -3.52 11.92 15.67
N PHE A 69 -2.32 11.36 15.82
CA PHE A 69 -1.83 10.92 17.13
C PHE A 69 -1.73 12.04 18.16
N ARG A 70 -1.32 13.22 17.74
CA ARG A 70 -1.17 14.37 18.66
C ARG A 70 -2.52 14.88 19.13
N PHE A 71 -3.47 15.09 18.23
CA PHE A 71 -4.76 15.71 18.54
C PHE A 71 -5.80 14.71 19.04
N SER A 72 -5.67 13.42 18.75
CA SER A 72 -6.58 12.38 19.24
C SER A 72 -6.47 12.08 20.74
N GLN A 73 -5.51 12.68 21.42
CA GLN A 73 -5.37 12.55 22.88
C GLN A 73 -6.34 13.45 23.68
N GLU A 74 -6.97 14.40 23.02
CA GLU A 74 -8.01 15.25 23.60
C GLU A 74 -9.35 14.49 23.58
N ALA A 75 -9.98 14.32 24.76
CA ALA A 75 -11.06 13.34 24.98
C ALA A 75 -12.27 13.45 24.06
N ASP A 76 -12.63 14.67 23.60
CA ASP A 76 -13.82 14.93 22.79
C ASP A 76 -13.51 15.16 21.30
N ALA A 77 -12.24 15.18 20.89
CA ALA A 77 -11.83 15.56 19.55
C ALA A 77 -11.55 14.36 18.62
N THR A 78 -11.39 13.16 19.15
CA THR A 78 -10.87 11.99 18.42
C THR A 78 -11.62 11.68 17.12
N GLU A 79 -12.95 11.65 17.13
CA GLU A 79 -13.73 11.35 15.91
C GLU A 79 -13.68 12.50 14.90
N LYS A 80 -13.69 13.75 15.35
CA LYS A 80 -13.58 14.93 14.46
C LYS A 80 -12.21 15.01 13.82
N VAL A 81 -11.15 14.83 14.59
CA VAL A 81 -9.77 14.80 14.10
C VAL A 81 -9.58 13.67 13.08
N TYR A 82 -10.12 12.48 13.38
CA TYR A 82 -10.07 11.34 12.48
C TYR A 82 -10.79 11.63 11.16
N SER A 83 -12.02 12.13 11.24
CA SER A 83 -12.83 12.47 10.08
C SER A 83 -12.15 13.54 9.22
N THR A 84 -11.64 14.60 9.83
CA THR A 84 -10.91 15.68 9.14
C THR A 84 -9.67 15.14 8.43
N ALA A 85 -8.82 14.36 9.12
CA ALA A 85 -7.63 13.77 8.54
C ALA A 85 -7.95 12.84 7.36
N LEU A 86 -8.96 11.97 7.53
CA LEU A 86 -9.37 11.04 6.49
C LEU A 86 -9.92 11.75 5.26
N ASN A 87 -10.82 12.71 5.44
CA ASN A 87 -11.41 13.47 4.34
C ASN A 87 -10.37 14.32 3.60
N PHE A 88 -9.44 14.97 4.32
CA PHE A 88 -8.36 15.71 3.70
C PHE A 88 -7.47 14.81 2.84
N VAL A 89 -7.04 13.66 3.38
CA VAL A 89 -6.25 12.69 2.64
C VAL A 89 -7.01 12.16 1.43
N LEU A 90 -8.32 11.89 1.54
CA LEU A 90 -9.14 11.48 0.40
C LEU A 90 -9.19 12.54 -0.69
N ILE A 91 -9.42 13.81 -0.34
CA ILE A 91 -9.47 14.92 -1.31
C ILE A 91 -8.12 15.11 -1.97
N ALA A 92 -7.02 15.14 -1.21
CA ALA A 92 -5.67 15.30 -1.74
C ALA A 92 -5.30 14.17 -2.71
N ASN A 93 -5.65 12.93 -2.37
CA ASN A 93 -5.42 11.77 -3.22
C ASN A 93 -6.33 11.75 -4.46
N LEU A 94 -7.55 12.25 -4.38
CA LEU A 94 -8.42 12.44 -5.54
C LEU A 94 -7.80 13.46 -6.51
N VAL A 95 -7.32 14.59 -6.00
CA VAL A 95 -6.60 15.57 -6.82
C VAL A 95 -5.36 14.94 -7.47
N PHE A 96 -4.59 14.15 -6.73
CA PHE A 96 -3.43 13.45 -7.27
C PHE A 96 -3.79 12.51 -8.44
N ILE A 97 -4.84 11.68 -8.29
CA ILE A 97 -5.31 10.80 -9.38
C ILE A 97 -5.71 11.61 -10.62
N LEU A 98 -6.44 12.73 -10.43
CA LEU A 98 -6.84 13.59 -11.53
C LEU A 98 -5.62 14.21 -12.23
N LEU A 99 -4.62 14.65 -11.46
CA LEU A 99 -3.36 15.16 -12.03
C LEU A 99 -2.64 14.07 -12.85
N ILE A 100 -2.52 12.85 -12.32
CA ILE A 100 -1.91 11.75 -13.09
C ILE A 100 -2.72 11.46 -14.36
N ALA A 101 -4.05 11.41 -14.28
CA ALA A 101 -4.89 11.15 -15.46
C ALA A 101 -4.74 12.21 -16.56
N VAL A 102 -4.62 13.49 -16.18
CA VAL A 102 -4.43 14.60 -17.14
C VAL A 102 -3.00 14.61 -17.71
N PHE A 103 -1.99 14.36 -16.85
CA PHE A 103 -0.58 14.50 -17.24
C PHE A 103 0.11 13.16 -17.56
N VAL A 104 -0.61 12.05 -17.67
CA VAL A 104 0.00 10.74 -17.93
C VAL A 104 0.85 10.72 -19.20
N SER A 105 0.39 11.33 -20.29
CA SER A 105 1.10 11.35 -21.57
C SER A 105 2.43 12.12 -21.50
N PRO A 106 2.50 13.39 -21.04
CA PRO A 106 3.77 14.07 -20.85
C PRO A 106 4.68 13.41 -19.80
N LEU A 107 4.11 12.87 -18.71
CA LEU A 107 4.89 12.17 -17.69
C LEU A 107 5.54 10.89 -18.24
N SER A 108 4.78 10.06 -18.95
CA SER A 108 5.29 8.83 -19.52
C SER A 108 6.37 9.10 -20.58
N THR A 109 6.24 10.17 -21.36
CA THR A 109 7.26 10.60 -22.33
C THR A 109 8.53 11.10 -21.63
N ALA A 110 8.37 11.93 -20.61
CA ALA A 110 9.50 12.47 -19.84
C ALA A 110 10.30 11.37 -19.12
N LEU A 111 9.62 10.36 -18.60
CA LEU A 111 10.22 9.22 -17.91
C LEU A 111 10.59 8.06 -18.87
N ARG A 112 10.44 8.23 -20.19
CA ARG A 112 10.77 7.23 -21.22
C ARG A 112 9.91 5.95 -21.19
N TYR A 113 8.66 6.06 -20.71
CA TYR A 113 7.68 4.97 -20.66
C TYR A 113 6.47 5.23 -21.53
N SER A 114 6.66 5.85 -22.70
CA SER A 114 5.56 6.27 -23.62
C SER A 114 4.64 5.14 -24.06
N ASN A 115 5.13 3.89 -24.05
CA ASN A 115 4.35 2.70 -24.41
C ASN A 115 3.67 2.01 -23.23
N HIS A 116 3.82 2.53 -22.02
CA HIS A 116 3.38 1.90 -20.78
C HIS A 116 2.65 2.89 -19.85
N HIS A 117 1.63 3.58 -20.37
CA HIS A 117 0.79 4.50 -19.60
C HIS A 117 0.10 3.78 -18.43
N GLU A 118 -0.21 2.49 -18.59
CA GLU A 118 -0.84 1.65 -17.57
C GLU A 118 -0.03 1.56 -16.28
N TYR A 119 1.31 1.64 -16.33
CA TYR A 119 2.15 1.61 -15.13
C TYR A 119 1.88 2.82 -14.23
N PHE A 120 1.64 3.99 -14.82
CA PHE A 120 1.33 5.22 -14.08
C PHE A 120 -0.03 5.12 -13.38
N TYR A 121 -1.03 4.53 -14.03
CA TYR A 121 -2.35 4.34 -13.41
C TYR A 121 -2.29 3.33 -12.28
N TRP A 122 -1.65 2.18 -12.45
CA TRP A 122 -1.49 1.19 -11.39
C TRP A 122 -0.70 1.76 -10.22
N PHE A 123 0.38 2.47 -10.51
CA PHE A 123 1.21 3.13 -9.51
C PHE A 123 0.43 4.19 -8.73
N ALA A 124 -0.31 5.06 -9.42
CA ALA A 124 -1.13 6.08 -8.77
C ALA A 124 -2.19 5.45 -7.85
N LEU A 125 -2.87 4.40 -8.30
CA LEU A 125 -3.86 3.68 -7.48
C LEU A 125 -3.21 3.02 -6.26
N ILE A 126 -2.02 2.42 -6.41
CA ILE A 126 -1.27 1.86 -5.28
C ILE A 126 -0.97 2.95 -4.25
N LEU A 127 -0.44 4.09 -4.68
CA LEU A 127 -0.11 5.21 -3.79
C LEU A 127 -1.34 5.74 -3.06
N VAL A 128 -2.43 5.96 -3.78
CA VAL A 128 -3.67 6.48 -3.22
C VAL A 128 -4.26 5.51 -2.18
N PHE A 129 -4.34 4.23 -2.52
CA PHE A 129 -4.90 3.24 -1.62
C PHE A 129 -4.04 3.05 -0.37
N ASP A 130 -2.71 3.12 -0.52
CA ASP A 130 -1.79 3.04 0.62
C ASP A 130 -1.87 4.28 1.51
N SER A 131 -1.93 5.45 0.90
CA SER A 131 -2.10 6.74 1.59
C SER A 131 -3.43 6.79 2.38
N VAL A 132 -4.54 6.42 1.75
CA VAL A 132 -5.85 6.36 2.41
C VAL A 132 -5.86 5.36 3.56
N ALA A 133 -5.20 4.19 3.40
CA ALA A 133 -5.10 3.18 4.46
C ALA A 133 -4.29 3.65 5.68
N SER A 134 -3.42 4.66 5.54
CA SER A 134 -2.56 5.13 6.63
C SER A 134 -3.36 5.67 7.83
N ILE A 135 -4.45 6.41 7.59
CA ILE A 135 -5.28 7.00 8.63
C ILE A 135 -6.07 5.95 9.43
N PRO A 136 -6.78 4.97 8.80
CA PRO A 136 -7.35 3.82 9.51
C PRO A 136 -6.32 3.01 10.31
N PHE A 137 -5.12 2.82 9.79
CA PHE A 137 -4.04 2.18 10.54
C PHE A 137 -3.58 3.01 11.73
N ALA A 138 -3.50 4.33 11.60
CA ALA A 138 -3.21 5.22 12.73
C ALA A 138 -4.28 5.09 13.82
N ARG A 139 -5.56 5.03 13.44
CA ARG A 139 -6.69 4.79 14.37
C ARG A 139 -6.56 3.45 15.11
N LEU A 140 -6.28 2.35 14.39
CA LEU A 140 -6.08 1.04 15.04
C LEU A 140 -4.94 1.07 16.06
N ARG A 141 -3.88 1.85 15.81
CA ARG A 141 -2.78 2.03 16.74
C ARG A 141 -3.18 2.87 17.95
N SER A 142 -3.89 3.98 17.76
CA SER A 142 -4.37 4.84 18.87
C SER A 142 -5.35 4.09 19.79
N GLU A 143 -6.19 3.23 19.21
CA GLU A 143 -7.13 2.37 19.95
C GLU A 143 -6.48 1.13 20.57
N ASN A 144 -5.15 0.97 20.47
CA ASN A 144 -4.41 -0.19 20.99
C ASN A 144 -4.86 -1.55 20.38
N LYS A 145 -5.40 -1.54 19.15
CA LYS A 145 -5.85 -2.75 18.43
C LYS A 145 -4.70 -3.41 17.65
N ALA A 146 -3.58 -3.69 18.35
CA ALA A 146 -2.35 -4.21 17.75
C ALA A 146 -2.54 -5.51 16.95
N MET A 147 -3.35 -6.46 17.45
CA MET A 147 -3.61 -7.71 16.74
C MET A 147 -4.32 -7.50 15.41
N ARG A 148 -5.33 -6.61 15.38
CA ARG A 148 -6.03 -6.30 14.12
C ARG A 148 -5.11 -5.65 13.09
N PHE A 149 -4.29 -4.69 13.53
CA PHE A 149 -3.24 -4.10 12.71
C PHE A 149 -2.32 -5.17 12.12
N ALA A 150 -1.76 -6.04 12.99
CA ALA A 150 -0.81 -7.07 12.58
C ALA A 150 -1.44 -8.09 11.61
N VAL A 151 -2.68 -8.54 11.85
CA VAL A 151 -3.40 -9.47 10.99
C VAL A 151 -3.61 -8.87 9.60
N ILE A 152 -4.14 -7.64 9.51
CA ILE A 152 -4.38 -6.99 8.21
C ILE A 152 -3.07 -6.80 7.45
N LYS A 153 -2.00 -6.37 8.14
CA LYS A 153 -0.67 -6.19 7.54
C LYS A 153 -0.07 -7.52 7.07
N SER A 154 -0.22 -8.58 7.85
CA SER A 154 0.25 -9.93 7.49
C SER A 154 -0.51 -10.51 6.30
N ILE A 155 -1.82 -10.27 6.21
CA ILE A 155 -2.63 -10.68 5.05
C ILE A 155 -2.16 -9.96 3.79
N GLU A 156 -1.97 -8.63 3.83
CA GLU A 156 -1.44 -7.85 2.71
C GLU A 156 -0.11 -8.43 2.20
N ILE A 157 0.85 -8.64 3.12
CA ILE A 157 2.18 -9.16 2.80
C ILE A 157 2.09 -10.60 2.25
N GLY A 158 1.28 -11.44 2.89
CA GLY A 158 1.06 -12.82 2.45
C GLY A 158 0.48 -12.89 1.04
N ILE A 159 -0.54 -12.11 0.75
CA ILE A 159 -1.16 -12.03 -0.58
C ILE A 159 -0.14 -11.51 -1.61
N THR A 160 0.59 -10.43 -1.30
CA THR A 160 1.63 -9.90 -2.18
C THR A 160 2.67 -10.98 -2.52
N SER A 161 3.18 -11.67 -1.51
CA SER A 161 4.21 -12.70 -1.72
C SER A 161 3.68 -13.90 -2.51
N LEU A 162 2.51 -14.41 -2.15
CA LEU A 162 1.89 -15.56 -2.81
C LEU A 162 1.55 -15.27 -4.28
N LEU A 163 0.93 -14.13 -4.56
CA LEU A 163 0.56 -13.76 -5.92
C LEU A 163 1.78 -13.47 -6.79
N ASN A 164 2.85 -12.87 -6.23
CA ASN A 164 4.10 -12.68 -6.98
C ASN A 164 4.70 -14.03 -7.37
N VAL A 165 4.82 -14.97 -6.44
CA VAL A 165 5.31 -16.32 -6.74
C VAL A 165 4.39 -17.00 -7.76
N PHE A 166 3.07 -16.90 -7.58
CA PHE A 166 2.10 -17.53 -8.47
C PHE A 166 2.22 -17.01 -9.91
N PHE A 167 2.18 -15.71 -10.14
CA PHE A 167 2.22 -15.15 -11.50
C PHE A 167 3.61 -15.22 -12.12
N ILE A 168 4.66 -14.89 -11.36
CA ILE A 168 6.02 -14.74 -11.90
C ILE A 168 6.74 -16.08 -12.01
N VAL A 169 6.39 -17.08 -11.18
CA VAL A 169 7.00 -18.41 -11.26
C VAL A 169 6.03 -19.41 -11.89
N VAL A 170 4.89 -19.67 -11.26
CA VAL A 170 4.00 -20.77 -11.68
C VAL A 170 3.37 -20.49 -13.04
N CYS A 171 2.72 -19.33 -13.21
CA CYS A 171 2.04 -19.01 -14.47
C CYS A 171 3.04 -18.80 -15.63
N LYS A 172 4.18 -18.14 -15.36
CA LYS A 172 5.22 -17.93 -16.35
C LYS A 172 5.82 -19.26 -16.84
N GLN A 173 6.21 -20.16 -15.92
CA GLN A 173 6.74 -21.48 -16.29
C GLN A 173 5.68 -22.36 -17.00
N ALA A 174 4.42 -22.27 -16.60
CA ALA A 174 3.34 -22.97 -17.27
C ALA A 174 3.15 -22.46 -18.69
N PHE A 175 3.23 -21.13 -18.90
CA PHE A 175 3.15 -20.52 -20.24
C PHE A 175 4.33 -20.94 -21.13
N GLU A 176 5.53 -20.99 -20.60
CA GLU A 176 6.74 -21.42 -21.34
C GLU A 176 6.68 -22.90 -21.77
N LYS A 177 5.95 -23.76 -21.01
CA LYS A 177 5.75 -25.17 -21.34
C LYS A 177 4.58 -25.38 -22.29
N ASP A 178 3.45 -24.78 -21.99
CA ASP A 178 2.21 -24.83 -22.78
C ASP A 178 1.35 -23.59 -22.48
N ALA A 179 1.31 -22.67 -23.45
CA ALA A 179 0.55 -21.42 -23.35
C ALA A 179 -0.97 -21.64 -23.22
N HIS A 180 -1.49 -22.80 -23.65
CA HIS A 180 -2.90 -23.15 -23.55
C HIS A 180 -3.27 -23.89 -22.26
N SER A 181 -2.30 -24.22 -21.41
CA SER A 181 -2.56 -24.81 -20.09
C SER A 181 -3.36 -23.83 -19.22
N LEU A 182 -4.06 -24.38 -18.20
CA LEU A 182 -4.89 -23.59 -17.28
C LEU A 182 -4.12 -22.40 -16.68
N PHE A 183 -2.90 -22.62 -16.21
CA PHE A 183 -2.06 -21.57 -15.61
C PHE A 183 -1.30 -20.74 -16.66
N GLY A 184 -0.91 -21.35 -17.79
CA GLY A 184 -0.27 -20.65 -18.90
C GLY A 184 -1.18 -19.57 -19.50
N SER A 185 -2.46 -19.85 -19.67
CA SER A 185 -3.43 -18.89 -20.19
C SER A 185 -3.65 -17.65 -19.32
N LEU A 186 -3.29 -17.71 -18.02
CA LEU A 186 -3.33 -16.57 -17.11
C LEU A 186 -2.11 -15.65 -17.25
N TYR A 187 -1.07 -16.08 -17.93
CA TYR A 187 0.15 -15.31 -18.11
C TYR A 187 0.17 -14.64 -19.49
N ASN A 188 0.36 -13.33 -19.51
CA ASN A 188 0.54 -12.56 -20.73
C ASN A 188 1.94 -11.90 -20.72
N PRO A 189 2.86 -12.32 -21.59
CA PRO A 189 4.23 -11.77 -21.66
C PRO A 189 4.29 -10.26 -21.89
N SER A 190 3.28 -9.67 -22.55
CA SER A 190 3.26 -8.22 -22.83
C SER A 190 3.13 -7.36 -21.58
N ILE A 191 2.63 -7.93 -20.48
CA ILE A 191 2.50 -7.21 -19.20
C ILE A 191 3.85 -7.05 -18.50
N GLY A 192 4.77 -8.01 -18.69
CA GLY A 192 6.12 -7.96 -18.15
C GLY A 192 6.14 -7.68 -16.64
N VAL A 193 6.90 -6.65 -16.24
CA VAL A 193 6.99 -6.20 -14.84
C VAL A 193 5.67 -5.63 -14.28
N GLY A 194 4.71 -5.33 -15.14
CA GLY A 194 3.37 -4.87 -14.73
C GLY A 194 2.65 -5.85 -13.81
N TYR A 195 3.03 -7.15 -13.80
CA TYR A 195 2.50 -8.10 -12.83
C TYR A 195 2.80 -7.69 -11.39
N ILE A 196 3.97 -7.12 -11.12
CA ILE A 196 4.34 -6.64 -9.78
C ILE A 196 3.38 -5.54 -9.32
N PHE A 197 3.06 -4.58 -10.19
CA PHE A 197 2.09 -3.51 -9.89
C PHE A 197 0.68 -4.07 -9.69
N ARG A 198 0.23 -4.98 -10.55
CA ARG A 198 -1.11 -5.60 -10.43
C ARG A 198 -1.27 -6.40 -9.14
N VAL A 199 -0.25 -7.17 -8.76
CA VAL A 199 -0.24 -7.93 -7.51
C VAL A 199 -0.28 -6.99 -6.30
N ASN A 200 0.55 -5.95 -6.29
CA ASN A 200 0.55 -4.95 -5.23
C ASN A 200 -0.80 -4.24 -5.13
N LEU A 201 -1.38 -3.83 -6.26
CA LEU A 201 -2.69 -3.19 -6.29
C LEU A 201 -3.78 -4.12 -5.74
N SER A 202 -3.76 -5.41 -6.09
CA SER A 202 -4.71 -6.40 -5.56
C SER A 202 -4.58 -6.56 -4.05
N ALA A 203 -3.35 -6.68 -3.53
CA ALA A 203 -3.09 -6.83 -2.10
C ALA A 203 -3.53 -5.58 -1.30
N ILE A 204 -3.23 -4.39 -1.81
CA ILE A 204 -3.63 -3.11 -1.18
C ILE A 204 -5.16 -2.93 -1.23
N THR A 205 -5.82 -3.34 -2.32
CA THR A 205 -7.28 -3.32 -2.41
C THR A 205 -7.91 -4.21 -1.33
N ILE A 206 -7.40 -5.43 -1.14
CA ILE A 206 -7.87 -6.33 -0.08
C ILE A 206 -7.61 -5.71 1.30
N LYS A 207 -6.44 -5.09 1.52
CA LYS A 207 -6.15 -4.34 2.75
C LYS A 207 -7.20 -3.27 3.03
N LEU A 208 -7.56 -2.45 2.04
CA LEU A 208 -8.60 -1.42 2.20
C LEU A 208 -9.98 -2.02 2.51
N LEU A 209 -10.34 -3.13 1.87
CA LEU A 209 -11.58 -3.84 2.17
C LEU A 209 -11.60 -4.34 3.62
N LEU A 210 -10.49 -4.85 4.15
CA LEU A 210 -10.37 -5.26 5.54
C LEU A 210 -10.40 -4.06 6.51
N LEU A 211 -9.99 -2.89 6.07
CA LEU A 211 -10.06 -1.63 6.82
C LEU A 211 -11.40 -0.91 6.66
N SER A 212 -12.32 -1.38 5.81
CA SER A 212 -13.59 -0.72 5.53
C SER A 212 -14.42 -0.36 6.78
N PRO A 213 -14.44 -1.16 7.88
CA PRO A 213 -15.18 -0.76 9.10
C PRO A 213 -14.60 0.49 9.79
N GLN A 214 -13.32 0.82 9.54
CA GLN A 214 -12.69 2.05 10.06
C GLN A 214 -12.96 3.26 9.16
N LEU A 215 -13.35 3.07 7.90
CA LEU A 215 -13.64 4.15 6.97
C LEU A 215 -14.96 4.89 7.27
N ASN A 216 -15.76 4.43 8.24
CA ASN A 216 -17.00 5.08 8.63
C ASN A 216 -16.84 6.54 9.10
N GLY A 217 -15.63 6.98 9.43
CA GLY A 217 -15.30 8.37 9.76
C GLY A 217 -15.48 9.37 8.60
N ILE A 218 -15.64 8.91 7.35
CA ILE A 218 -15.86 9.78 6.17
C ILE A 218 -17.10 10.68 6.35
N TRP A 219 -18.12 10.19 7.05
CA TRP A 219 -19.38 10.91 7.24
C TRP A 219 -19.31 12.04 8.29
N GLY A 220 -18.23 12.15 9.06
CA GLY A 220 -18.04 13.18 10.09
C GLY A 220 -17.75 14.60 9.55
N GLY A 221 -17.45 14.73 8.25
CA GLY A 221 -17.09 16.01 7.63
C GLY A 221 -15.68 16.50 7.98
N ILE A 222 -15.36 17.72 7.55
CA ILE A 222 -14.07 18.39 7.81
C ILE A 222 -14.31 19.47 8.88
N ASP A 223 -13.58 19.41 9.98
CA ASP A 223 -13.58 20.46 10.99
C ASP A 223 -12.38 21.40 10.73
N PRO A 224 -12.61 22.69 10.40
CA PRO A 224 -11.55 23.63 10.04
C PRO A 224 -10.60 23.95 11.20
N VAL A 225 -10.98 23.64 12.42
CA VAL A 225 -10.12 23.85 13.62
C VAL A 225 -8.90 22.94 13.61
N PHE A 226 -8.96 21.80 12.90
CA PHE A 226 -7.89 20.80 12.85
C PHE A 226 -7.11 20.79 11.53
N LEU A 227 -7.31 21.76 10.65
CA LEU A 227 -6.50 21.99 9.45
C LEU A 227 -5.40 23.01 9.68
#